data_19480eb1a3483840e7b12fa844af916d
#
_entry.id   19480eb1a3483840e7b12fa844af916d
#
_cell.length_a   1.000
_cell.length_b   1.000
_cell.length_c   1.000
_cell.angle_alpha   90.00
_cell.angle_beta   90.00
_cell.angle_gamma   90.00
#
_symmetry.space_group_name_H-M   'P 1'
#
loop_
_entity.id
_entity.type
_entity.pdbx_description
1 polymer ?
#
loop_
_entity_poly.entity_id
_entity_poly.type
_entity_poly.pdbx_seq_one_letter_code
_entity_poly.pdbx_strand_id
1 'polypeptide(L)'
;IFLPLVLSGVPYKEMESHLKPLTEKLEIQSLLDKYPYEVSGGQKQRAAAARALITQPKLLLADEPTGALDSRASGKLLELFDRVNEEGQTILMVTHSVRAAAHAGRVLFIKDGGVFHQIYRGADSLEEMYRKVSDAMTVLTTGGERHA
;
A
#
# COMPACT_ATOMS: atom_id res chain seq x y z
N ILE A 1 6.34 11.15 12.12
CA ILE A 1 5.66 9.85 12.37
C ILE A 1 4.71 9.98 13.56
N PHE A 2 5.09 10.61 14.67
CA PHE A 2 4.29 10.70 15.91
C PHE A 2 3.01 11.55 15.84
N LEU A 3 2.81 12.35 14.81
CA LEU A 3 1.67 13.27 14.74
C LEU A 3 0.31 12.63 15.08
N PRO A 4 -0.06 11.44 14.58
CA PRO A 4 -1.34 10.82 14.94
C PRO A 4 -1.47 10.52 16.43
N LEU A 5 -0.39 10.08 17.09
CA LEU A 5 -0.39 9.82 18.53
C LEU A 5 -0.52 11.11 19.36
N VAL A 6 0.16 12.19 18.92
CA VAL A 6 0.03 13.52 19.54
C VAL A 6 -1.42 13.99 19.50
N LEU A 7 -2.06 13.87 18.34
CA LEU A 7 -3.47 14.26 18.14
C LEU A 7 -4.44 13.38 18.96
N SER A 8 -4.04 12.13 19.23
CA SER A 8 -4.81 11.20 20.08
C SER A 8 -4.53 11.36 21.57
N GLY A 9 -3.68 12.34 21.97
CA GLY A 9 -3.37 12.62 23.36
C GLY A 9 -2.47 11.58 24.05
N VAL A 10 -1.77 10.73 23.29
CA VAL A 10 -0.83 9.74 23.84
C VAL A 10 0.36 10.48 24.49
N PRO A 11 0.76 10.13 25.73
CA PRO A 11 1.92 10.72 26.37
C PRO A 11 3.21 10.46 25.58
N TYR A 12 4.09 11.46 25.48
CA TYR A 12 5.34 11.34 24.71
C TYR A 12 6.19 10.13 25.11
N LYS A 13 6.25 9.81 26.41
CA LYS A 13 6.99 8.66 26.94
C LYS A 13 6.52 7.30 26.40
N GLU A 14 5.27 7.23 25.94
CA GLU A 14 4.67 6.01 25.38
C GLU A 14 4.85 5.93 23.86
N MET A 15 5.07 7.07 23.18
CA MET A 15 5.14 7.11 21.71
C MET A 15 6.29 6.28 21.13
N GLU A 16 7.42 6.21 21.82
CA GLU A 16 8.58 5.40 21.39
C GLU A 16 8.26 3.90 21.39
N SER A 17 7.46 3.44 22.34
CA SER A 17 7.03 2.03 22.39
C SER A 17 6.15 1.65 21.19
N HIS A 18 5.36 2.57 20.65
CA HIS A 18 4.57 2.39 19.44
C HIS A 18 5.45 2.40 18.18
N LEU A 19 6.50 3.22 18.15
CA LEU A 19 7.37 3.36 16.99
C LEU A 19 8.35 2.20 16.84
N LYS A 20 8.93 1.73 17.93
CA LYS A 20 10.01 0.72 17.94
C LYS A 20 9.70 -0.51 17.07
N PRO A 21 8.56 -1.20 17.19
CA PRO A 21 8.24 -2.36 16.35
C PRO A 21 8.10 -2.01 14.87
N LEU A 22 7.73 -0.76 14.53
CA LEU A 22 7.56 -0.31 13.17
C LEU A 22 8.89 0.05 12.49
N THR A 23 9.91 0.47 13.26
CA THR A 23 11.19 0.90 12.68
C THR A 23 11.92 -0.23 11.98
N GLU A 24 11.93 -1.40 12.58
CA GLU A 24 12.54 -2.60 12.00
C GLU A 24 11.71 -3.11 10.81
N LYS A 25 10.41 -3.29 11.03
CA LYS A 25 9.48 -3.79 10.02
C LYS A 25 9.50 -2.97 8.73
N LEU A 26 9.51 -1.64 8.86
CA LEU A 26 9.44 -0.69 7.74
C LEU A 26 10.82 -0.25 7.26
N GLU A 27 11.90 -0.78 7.85
CA GLU A 27 13.29 -0.42 7.54
C GLU A 27 13.52 1.09 7.57
N ILE A 28 13.01 1.78 8.60
CA ILE A 28 13.08 3.23 8.74
C ILE A 28 13.97 3.71 9.87
N GLN A 29 14.68 2.81 10.56
CA GLN A 29 15.56 3.15 11.67
C GLN A 29 16.54 4.27 11.32
N SER A 30 17.18 4.18 10.16
CA SER A 30 18.15 5.17 9.66
C SER A 30 17.52 6.48 9.19
N LEU A 31 16.19 6.60 9.22
CA LEU A 31 15.45 7.77 8.76
C LEU A 31 14.94 8.64 9.90
N LEU A 32 14.98 8.17 11.15
CA LEU A 32 14.33 8.82 12.28
C LEU A 32 14.89 10.23 12.55
N ASP A 33 16.18 10.42 12.31
CA ASP A 33 16.88 11.68 12.52
C ASP A 33 17.06 12.49 11.23
N LYS A 34 16.40 12.09 10.12
CA LYS A 34 16.50 12.77 8.82
C LYS A 34 15.33 13.68 8.55
N TYR A 35 15.62 14.78 7.85
CA TYR A 35 14.59 15.65 7.33
C TYR A 35 14.01 15.11 6.02
N PRO A 36 12.76 15.51 5.66
CA PRO A 36 12.10 15.02 4.44
C PRO A 36 12.86 15.26 3.13
N TYR A 37 13.71 16.28 3.05
CA TYR A 37 14.53 16.57 1.87
C TYR A 37 15.80 15.70 1.77
N GLU A 38 16.17 14.99 2.84
CA GLU A 38 17.34 14.10 2.90
C GLU A 38 17.01 12.65 2.54
N VAL A 39 15.75 12.34 2.29
CA VAL A 39 15.28 10.96 2.07
C VAL A 39 14.67 10.79 0.70
N SER A 40 14.87 9.59 0.09
CA SER A 40 14.30 9.23 -1.22
C SER A 40 12.77 9.11 -1.18
N GLY A 41 12.13 9.10 -2.37
CA GLY A 41 10.68 8.90 -2.48
C GLY A 41 10.19 7.63 -1.80
N GLY A 42 10.87 6.50 -2.01
CA GLY A 42 10.53 5.22 -1.35
C GLY A 42 10.70 5.26 0.17
N GLN A 43 11.73 5.99 0.67
CA GLN A 43 11.91 6.21 2.10
C GLN A 43 10.79 7.07 2.70
N LYS A 44 10.34 8.12 1.97
CA LYS A 44 9.18 8.94 2.36
C LYS A 44 7.92 8.09 2.48
N GLN A 45 7.68 7.19 1.52
CA GLN A 45 6.50 6.30 1.55
C GLN A 45 6.55 5.32 2.72
N ARG A 46 7.70 4.73 3.04
CA ARG A 46 7.85 3.88 4.23
C ARG A 46 7.62 4.66 5.54
N ALA A 47 8.10 5.89 5.63
CA ALA A 47 7.83 6.76 6.78
C ALA A 47 6.34 7.15 6.86
N ALA A 48 5.67 7.35 5.72
CA ALA A 48 4.23 7.60 5.65
C ALA A 48 3.43 6.37 6.09
N ALA A 49 3.83 5.15 5.67
CA ALA A 49 3.25 3.90 6.14
C ALA A 49 3.41 3.73 7.67
N ALA A 50 4.61 4.05 8.22
CA ALA A 50 4.84 4.05 9.67
C ALA A 50 3.89 5.01 10.39
N ARG A 51 3.71 6.21 9.87
CA ARG A 51 2.79 7.20 10.42
C ARG A 51 1.34 6.71 10.43
N ALA A 52 0.92 6.00 9.39
CA ALA A 52 -0.42 5.45 9.29
C ALA A 52 -0.64 4.25 10.23
N LEU A 53 0.38 3.40 10.41
CA LEU A 53 0.32 2.18 11.22
C LEU A 53 0.55 2.40 12.71
N ILE A 54 1.13 3.54 13.13
CA ILE A 54 1.55 3.77 14.51
C ILE A 54 0.39 3.79 15.52
N THR A 55 -0.82 4.09 15.05
CA THR A 55 -2.05 4.05 15.85
C THR A 55 -2.73 2.67 15.85
N GLN A 56 -2.12 1.68 15.22
CA GLN A 56 -2.66 0.32 15.05
C GLN A 56 -4.10 0.33 14.49
N PRO A 57 -4.34 0.95 13.31
CA PRO A 57 -5.66 1.09 12.75
C PRO A 57 -6.22 -0.27 12.33
N LYS A 58 -7.55 -0.44 12.35
CA LYS A 58 -8.21 -1.64 11.81
C LYS A 58 -8.12 -1.73 10.28
N LEU A 59 -7.98 -0.60 9.61
CA LEU A 59 -7.93 -0.47 8.16
C LEU A 59 -6.87 0.56 7.76
N LEU A 60 -5.94 0.15 6.90
CA LEU A 60 -4.99 1.04 6.23
C LEU A 60 -5.53 1.40 4.85
N LEU A 61 -5.63 2.69 4.55
CA LEU A 61 -6.00 3.21 3.24
C LEU A 61 -4.74 3.66 2.50
N ALA A 62 -4.53 3.18 1.30
CA ALA A 62 -3.40 3.51 0.44
C ALA A 62 -3.90 3.98 -0.93
N ASP A 63 -3.67 5.25 -1.25
CA ASP A 63 -4.04 5.85 -2.53
C ASP A 63 -2.77 6.04 -3.37
N GLU A 64 -2.69 5.33 -4.50
CA GLU A 64 -1.53 5.30 -5.42
C GLU A 64 -0.17 5.22 -4.71
N PRO A 65 0.04 4.27 -3.78
CA PRO A 65 1.23 4.28 -2.92
C PRO A 65 2.54 4.10 -3.68
N THR A 66 2.49 3.60 -4.92
CA THR A 66 3.66 3.36 -5.78
C THR A 66 3.80 4.37 -6.91
N GLY A 67 2.85 5.27 -7.11
CA GLY A 67 2.75 6.13 -8.30
C GLY A 67 3.94 7.05 -8.55
N ALA A 68 4.62 7.50 -7.49
CA ALA A 68 5.80 8.37 -7.58
C ALA A 68 7.14 7.64 -7.37
N LEU A 69 7.15 6.29 -7.42
CA LEU A 69 8.31 5.48 -7.13
C LEU A 69 8.86 4.79 -8.38
N ASP A 70 10.18 4.59 -8.43
CA ASP A 70 10.79 3.68 -9.39
C ASP A 70 10.39 2.22 -9.12
N SER A 71 10.64 1.34 -10.08
CA SER A 71 10.22 -0.07 -10.03
C SER A 71 10.82 -0.83 -8.83
N ARG A 72 12.04 -0.48 -8.39
CA ARG A 72 12.71 -1.13 -7.25
C ARG A 72 12.11 -0.67 -5.93
N ALA A 73 11.88 0.64 -5.77
CA ALA A 73 11.25 1.20 -4.58
C ALA A 73 9.80 0.74 -4.45
N SER A 74 9.06 0.68 -5.58
CA SER A 74 7.69 0.13 -5.64
C SER A 74 7.64 -1.33 -5.18
N GLY A 75 8.54 -2.19 -5.69
CA GLY A 75 8.62 -3.59 -5.27
C GLY A 75 8.81 -3.73 -3.76
N LYS A 76 9.78 -3.02 -3.20
CA LYS A 76 10.04 -3.04 -1.75
C LYS A 76 8.86 -2.57 -0.91
N LEU A 77 8.10 -1.56 -1.39
CA LEU A 77 6.91 -1.08 -0.69
C LEU A 77 5.78 -2.11 -0.73
N LEU A 78 5.58 -2.79 -1.86
CA LEU A 78 4.56 -3.83 -2.00
C LEU A 78 4.88 -5.06 -1.15
N GLU A 79 6.13 -5.53 -1.15
CA GLU A 79 6.60 -6.59 -0.25
C GLU A 79 6.40 -6.23 1.23
N LEU A 80 6.55 -4.95 1.57
CA LEU A 80 6.24 -4.46 2.90
C LEU A 80 4.75 -4.57 3.21
N PHE A 81 3.86 -4.18 2.28
CA PHE A 81 2.42 -4.30 2.45
C PHE A 81 1.97 -5.75 2.56
N ASP A 82 2.60 -6.68 1.82
CA ASP A 82 2.34 -8.12 1.95
C ASP A 82 2.62 -8.57 3.39
N ARG A 83 3.81 -8.28 3.93
CA ARG A 83 4.18 -8.64 5.32
C ARG A 83 3.22 -8.07 6.36
N VAL A 84 2.84 -6.79 6.20
CA VAL A 84 1.90 -6.11 7.10
C VAL A 84 0.52 -6.74 7.03
N ASN A 85 0.08 -7.16 5.84
CA ASN A 85 -1.19 -7.85 5.65
C ASN A 85 -1.18 -9.28 6.21
N GLU A 86 -0.10 -10.05 6.02
CA GLU A 86 0.09 -11.39 6.60
C GLU A 86 0.03 -11.38 8.13
N GLU A 87 0.41 -10.27 8.77
CA GLU A 87 0.27 -10.06 10.21
C GLU A 87 -1.15 -9.64 10.65
N GLY A 88 -2.10 -9.62 9.71
CA GLY A 88 -3.51 -9.38 9.99
C GLY A 88 -3.99 -7.95 9.76
N GLN A 89 -3.14 -7.03 9.25
CA GLN A 89 -3.57 -5.69 8.89
C GLN A 89 -4.43 -5.71 7.62
N THR A 90 -5.64 -5.22 7.69
CA THR A 90 -6.46 -4.99 6.50
C THR A 90 -5.95 -3.77 5.75
N ILE A 91 -5.71 -3.92 4.44
CA ILE A 91 -5.24 -2.84 3.55
C ILE A 91 -6.25 -2.68 2.41
N LEU A 92 -6.74 -1.47 2.21
CA LEU A 92 -7.50 -1.07 1.02
C LEU A 92 -6.63 -0.15 0.18
N MET A 93 -6.28 -0.61 -1.03
CA MET A 93 -5.43 0.14 -1.95
C MET A 93 -6.22 0.58 -3.18
N VAL A 94 -6.08 1.84 -3.56
CA VAL A 94 -6.50 2.36 -4.87
C VAL A 94 -5.26 2.51 -5.73
N THR A 95 -5.26 1.94 -6.94
CA THR A 95 -4.10 2.01 -7.83
C THR A 95 -4.46 1.76 -9.29
N HIS A 96 -3.70 2.36 -10.21
CA HIS A 96 -3.71 2.04 -11.65
C HIS A 96 -2.62 1.01 -12.01
N SER A 97 -1.75 0.65 -11.07
CA SER A 97 -0.67 -0.29 -11.31
C SER A 97 -1.17 -1.74 -11.24
N VAL A 98 -1.15 -2.44 -12.36
CA VAL A 98 -1.41 -3.89 -12.43
C VAL A 98 -0.52 -4.66 -11.48
N ARG A 99 0.77 -4.26 -11.38
CA ARG A 99 1.72 -4.87 -10.46
C ARG A 99 1.30 -4.70 -9.01
N ALA A 100 0.89 -3.50 -8.62
CA ALA A 100 0.43 -3.24 -7.26
C ALA A 100 -0.87 -4.02 -6.95
N ALA A 101 -1.83 -4.01 -7.88
CA ALA A 101 -3.08 -4.75 -7.75
C ALA A 101 -2.87 -6.27 -7.62
N ALA A 102 -1.85 -6.84 -8.27
CA ALA A 102 -1.55 -8.27 -8.21
C ALA A 102 -1.12 -8.75 -6.81
N HIS A 103 -0.63 -7.86 -5.94
CA HIS A 103 -0.31 -8.18 -4.54
C HIS A 103 -1.56 -8.37 -3.66
N ALA A 104 -2.73 -7.85 -4.09
CA ALA A 104 -3.95 -7.95 -3.31
C ALA A 104 -4.56 -9.35 -3.31
N GLY A 105 -5.19 -9.75 -2.19
CA GLY A 105 -5.99 -10.97 -2.12
C GLY A 105 -7.31 -10.87 -2.90
N ARG A 106 -7.79 -9.64 -3.14
CA ARG A 106 -9.00 -9.36 -3.93
C ARG A 106 -8.82 -8.04 -4.68
N VAL A 107 -9.16 -8.04 -5.97
CA VAL A 107 -9.14 -6.83 -6.82
C VAL A 107 -10.56 -6.53 -7.28
N LEU A 108 -10.99 -5.28 -7.11
CA LEU A 108 -12.24 -4.75 -7.62
C LEU A 108 -11.94 -3.77 -8.75
N PHE A 109 -12.57 -3.98 -9.89
CA PHE A 109 -12.51 -3.06 -11.03
C PHE A 109 -13.74 -2.17 -10.97
N ILE A 110 -13.51 -0.87 -10.83
CA ILE A 110 -14.57 0.14 -10.75
C ILE A 110 -14.64 0.89 -12.07
N LYS A 111 -15.83 0.99 -12.62
CA LYS A 111 -16.14 1.76 -13.84
C LYS A 111 -17.47 2.48 -13.64
N ASP A 112 -17.53 3.75 -13.99
CA ASP A 112 -18.75 4.58 -13.92
C ASP A 112 -19.44 4.54 -12.54
N GLY A 113 -18.63 4.51 -11.48
CA GLY A 113 -19.09 4.49 -10.09
C GLY A 113 -19.60 3.13 -9.57
N GLY A 114 -19.53 2.08 -10.38
CA GLY A 114 -19.95 0.72 -10.04
C GLY A 114 -18.82 -0.31 -10.10
N VAL A 115 -18.97 -1.41 -9.35
CA VAL A 115 -18.07 -2.56 -9.48
C VAL A 115 -18.39 -3.30 -10.76
N PHE A 116 -17.50 -3.19 -11.75
CA PHE A 116 -17.61 -3.83 -13.04
C PHE A 116 -17.21 -5.31 -13.01
N HIS A 117 -16.10 -5.61 -12.33
CA HIS A 117 -15.52 -6.95 -12.25
C HIS A 117 -14.75 -7.13 -10.95
N GLN A 118 -14.53 -8.38 -10.55
CA GLN A 118 -13.70 -8.69 -9.40
C GLN A 118 -12.89 -9.96 -9.61
N ILE A 119 -11.68 -9.99 -9.04
CA ILE A 119 -10.78 -11.14 -9.07
C ILE A 119 -10.37 -11.46 -7.63
N TYR A 120 -10.41 -12.74 -7.27
CA TYR A 120 -9.84 -13.25 -6.04
C TYR A 120 -8.54 -13.99 -6.35
N ARG A 121 -7.51 -13.73 -5.57
CA ARG A 121 -6.21 -14.39 -5.73
C ARG A 121 -6.28 -15.87 -5.37
N GLY A 122 -6.93 -16.22 -4.25
CA GLY A 122 -6.99 -17.60 -3.78
C GLY A 122 -5.60 -18.21 -3.62
N ALA A 123 -5.34 -19.32 -4.32
CA ALA A 123 -4.06 -20.02 -4.33
C ALA A 123 -3.12 -19.57 -5.48
N ASP A 124 -3.49 -18.58 -6.26
CA ASP A 124 -2.68 -18.11 -7.38
C ASP A 124 -1.36 -17.50 -6.91
N SER A 125 -0.31 -17.73 -7.67
CA SER A 125 0.96 -17.04 -7.56
C SER A 125 0.80 -15.54 -7.91
N LEU A 126 1.79 -14.74 -7.54
CA LEU A 126 1.83 -13.32 -7.92
C LEU A 126 1.79 -13.13 -9.45
N GLU A 127 2.49 -14.01 -10.19
CA GLU A 127 2.55 -13.94 -11.66
C GLU A 127 1.20 -14.29 -12.31
N GLU A 128 0.51 -15.29 -11.79
CA GLU A 128 -0.83 -15.66 -12.27
C GLU A 128 -1.83 -14.56 -11.98
N MET A 129 -1.79 -13.97 -10.78
CA MET A 129 -2.63 -12.84 -10.43
C MET A 129 -2.34 -11.63 -11.30
N TYR A 130 -1.05 -11.32 -11.57
CA TYR A 130 -0.65 -10.26 -12.49
C TYR A 130 -1.27 -10.45 -13.88
N ARG A 131 -1.20 -11.65 -14.44
CA ARG A 131 -1.81 -11.96 -15.75
C ARG A 131 -3.31 -11.73 -15.72
N LYS A 132 -4.03 -12.28 -14.75
CA LYS A 132 -5.48 -12.11 -14.60
C LYS A 132 -5.89 -10.63 -14.51
N VAL A 133 -5.17 -9.84 -13.73
CA VAL A 133 -5.44 -8.39 -13.58
C VAL A 133 -5.14 -7.65 -14.88
N SER A 134 -4.04 -7.99 -15.58
CA SER A 134 -3.66 -7.39 -16.86
C SER A 134 -4.70 -7.65 -17.94
N ASP A 135 -5.17 -8.89 -18.05
CA ASP A 135 -6.19 -9.28 -19.03
C ASP A 135 -7.51 -8.54 -18.77
N ALA A 136 -7.95 -8.47 -17.51
CA ALA A 136 -9.15 -7.74 -17.13
C ALA A 136 -9.04 -6.23 -17.43
N MET A 137 -7.87 -5.61 -17.19
CA MET A 137 -7.63 -4.21 -17.55
C MET A 137 -7.71 -3.98 -19.05
N THR A 138 -7.18 -4.91 -19.86
CA THR A 138 -7.27 -4.84 -21.34
C THR A 138 -8.71 -4.85 -21.80
N VAL A 139 -9.54 -5.74 -21.25
CA VAL A 139 -10.98 -5.81 -21.60
C VAL A 139 -11.71 -4.52 -21.22
N LEU A 140 -11.38 -3.93 -20.07
CA LEU A 140 -11.97 -2.67 -19.62
C LEU A 140 -11.64 -1.48 -20.54
N THR A 141 -10.40 -1.42 -21.03
CA THR A 141 -9.95 -0.35 -21.93
C THR A 141 -10.47 -0.52 -23.36
N THR A 142 -10.51 -1.76 -23.88
CA THR A 142 -10.96 -2.03 -25.27
C THR A 142 -12.47 -2.17 -25.41
N GLY A 143 -13.16 -2.60 -24.34
CA GLY A 143 -14.63 -2.76 -24.34
C GLY A 143 -15.42 -1.45 -24.36
N GLY A 144 -14.78 -0.30 -24.08
CA GLY A 144 -15.39 1.03 -24.18
C GLY A 144 -15.56 1.56 -25.61
N GLU A 145 -14.87 0.98 -26.58
CA GLU A 145 -14.90 1.45 -27.99
C GLU A 145 -15.98 0.80 -28.85
N ARG A 146 -16.80 -0.11 -28.32
CA ARG A 146 -17.81 -0.84 -29.11
C ARG A 146 -19.25 -0.31 -29.04
N HIS A 147 -19.48 0.85 -28.43
CA HIS A 147 -20.78 1.52 -28.39
C HIS A 147 -20.62 3.02 -28.68
N ALA A 148 -20.24 3.36 -29.89
CA ALA A 148 -20.43 4.66 -30.50
C ALA A 148 -21.03 4.47 -31.86
#